data_8440748166ae678e4fc4c48e98e9f24e
#
_entry.id   8440748166ae678e4fc4c48e98e9f24e
#
_cell.length_a   1.000
_cell.length_b   1.000
_cell.length_c   1.000
_cell.angle_alpha   90.00
_cell.angle_beta   90.00
_cell.angle_gamma   90.00
#
_symmetry.space_group_name_H-M   'P 1'
#
loop_
_entity.id
_entity.type
_entity.pdbx_description
1 polymer ?
#
loop_
_entity_poly.entity_id
_entity_poly.type
_entity_poly.pdbx_seq_one_letter_code
_entity_poly.pdbx_strand_id
1 'polypeptide(L)'
;MYELIKMDAVLTRYIPFVKLVSMLEQGFFIPKTNLFDDGWEGSLHLFNGEKDQLQTENQLIAAKEWTYVSCWYLDEPESHAMWNSYGQFNDSLAIQTTHQDFKLLCYASNIDMLAYFDRVRYQEPNTAQMLYNDHPVMRWYDKEYSFSDSIFAYLPLQLYHKHKAFSFENEARLVLVDNDATLESNNEKAGLHLSTEHSRKMITKIILHPNSSAWFEDTVRKLINDTYKLDIPICKSSLVGHKN
;
A
#
# COMPACT_ATOMS: atom_id res chain seq x y z
N MET A 1 -21.11 4.05 -11.05
CA MET A 1 -20.77 5.31 -10.37
C MET A 1 -19.50 5.04 -9.59
N TYR A 2 -18.43 5.77 -9.85
CA TYR A 2 -17.15 5.58 -9.20
C TYR A 2 -17.22 6.21 -7.79
N GLU A 3 -16.98 5.41 -6.76
CA GLU A 3 -17.03 5.87 -5.38
C GLU A 3 -15.61 6.17 -4.87
N LEU A 4 -15.35 7.42 -4.55
CA LEU A 4 -14.07 7.86 -4.00
C LEU A 4 -13.86 7.30 -2.59
N ILE A 5 -12.61 6.99 -2.27
CA ILE A 5 -12.23 6.60 -0.90
C ILE A 5 -12.41 7.83 0.00
N LYS A 6 -13.27 7.71 1.01
CA LYS A 6 -13.51 8.80 1.97
C LYS A 6 -12.25 9.11 2.79
N MET A 7 -12.11 10.35 3.26
CA MET A 7 -10.95 10.77 4.05
C MET A 7 -10.88 10.09 5.43
N ASP A 8 -12.03 9.73 5.99
CA ASP A 8 -12.16 8.99 7.25
C ASP A 8 -12.12 7.46 7.08
N ALA A 9 -11.98 6.97 5.85
CA ALA A 9 -11.88 5.54 5.60
C ALA A 9 -10.68 4.94 6.35
N VAL A 10 -10.93 3.82 7.03
CA VAL A 10 -9.93 3.09 7.78
C VAL A 10 -9.07 2.24 6.83
N LEU A 11 -7.77 2.38 6.96
CA LEU A 11 -6.76 1.62 6.25
C LEU A 11 -6.06 0.70 7.25
N THR A 12 -6.05 -0.60 6.98
CA THR A 12 -5.43 -1.61 7.85
C THR A 12 -4.25 -2.28 7.13
N ARG A 13 -3.13 -2.45 7.83
CA ARG A 13 -1.98 -3.16 7.29
C ARG A 13 -1.52 -4.25 8.25
N TYR A 14 -1.53 -5.49 7.78
CA TYR A 14 -1.08 -6.68 8.51
C TYR A 14 0.42 -6.84 8.31
N ILE A 15 1.20 -6.85 9.39
CA ILE A 15 2.67 -6.83 9.31
C ILE A 15 3.30 -7.69 10.43
N PRO A 16 4.48 -8.26 10.20
CA PRO A 16 5.32 -8.78 11.27
C PRO A 16 5.74 -7.67 12.24
N PHE A 17 5.90 -8.01 13.51
CA PHE A 17 6.31 -7.06 14.57
C PHE A 17 7.59 -6.28 14.22
N VAL A 18 8.56 -6.93 13.59
CA VAL A 18 9.81 -6.28 13.18
C VAL A 18 9.59 -5.10 12.23
N LYS A 19 8.55 -5.17 11.36
CA LYS A 19 8.21 -4.05 10.47
C LYS A 19 7.61 -2.87 11.23
N LEU A 20 6.84 -3.11 12.32
CA LEU A 20 6.40 -2.04 13.20
C LEU A 20 7.60 -1.35 13.85
N VAL A 21 8.55 -2.13 14.40
CA VAL A 21 9.77 -1.57 15.01
C VAL A 21 10.55 -0.73 14.00
N SER A 22 10.79 -1.26 12.80
CA SER A 22 11.47 -0.52 11.73
C SER A 22 10.74 0.80 11.38
N MET A 23 9.41 0.76 11.30
CA MET A 23 8.61 1.95 11.04
C MET A 23 8.73 3.00 12.15
N LEU A 24 8.76 2.58 13.41
CA LEU A 24 8.90 3.48 14.56
C LEU A 24 10.30 4.11 14.63
N GLU A 25 11.33 3.41 14.17
CA GLU A 25 12.73 3.86 14.19
C GLU A 25 13.13 4.66 12.94
N GLN A 26 12.71 4.20 11.77
CA GLN A 26 13.21 4.70 10.49
C GLN A 26 12.14 5.42 9.66
N GLY A 27 10.88 5.36 10.07
CA GLY A 27 9.75 5.87 9.32
C GLY A 27 9.09 4.79 8.45
N PHE A 28 7.93 5.13 7.92
CA PHE A 28 7.14 4.23 7.09
C PHE A 28 7.85 3.96 5.76
N PHE A 29 8.08 2.68 5.45
CA PHE A 29 8.79 2.26 4.24
C PHE A 29 7.83 1.94 3.11
N ILE A 30 8.05 2.56 1.95
CA ILE A 30 7.34 2.27 0.71
C ILE A 30 8.31 1.60 -0.26
N PRO A 31 8.16 0.30 -0.56
CA PRO A 31 9.04 -0.44 -1.46
C PRO A 31 8.84 -0.03 -2.92
N LYS A 32 9.85 -0.27 -3.76
CA LYS A 32 9.70 -0.26 -5.21
C LYS A 32 8.80 -1.39 -5.67
N THR A 33 8.15 -1.20 -6.82
CA THR A 33 7.26 -2.21 -7.41
C THR A 33 7.98 -3.44 -7.95
N ASN A 34 9.25 -3.33 -8.32
CA ASN A 34 10.05 -4.47 -8.76
C ASN A 34 10.36 -5.49 -7.65
N LEU A 35 10.09 -5.14 -6.37
CA LEU A 35 10.25 -6.03 -5.22
C LEU A 35 9.00 -6.86 -4.91
N PHE A 36 7.93 -6.72 -5.68
CA PHE A 36 6.77 -7.59 -5.54
C PHE A 36 7.02 -8.96 -6.18
N ASP A 37 6.82 -10.02 -5.40
CA ASP A 37 7.00 -11.41 -5.86
C ASP A 37 5.80 -11.92 -6.68
N ASP A 38 4.69 -11.20 -6.69
CA ASP A 38 3.47 -11.55 -7.40
C ASP A 38 3.57 -11.17 -8.89
N GLY A 39 3.70 -12.15 -9.76
CA GLY A 39 3.75 -11.96 -11.20
C GLY A 39 2.50 -11.34 -11.84
N TRP A 40 1.41 -11.18 -11.08
CA TRP A 40 0.18 -10.51 -11.50
C TRP A 40 0.18 -9.00 -11.22
N GLU A 41 1.07 -8.54 -10.38
CA GLU A 41 1.21 -7.12 -10.01
C GLU A 41 1.72 -6.27 -11.19
N GLY A 42 0.86 -5.39 -11.69
CA GLY A 42 1.16 -4.59 -12.86
C GLY A 42 1.33 -5.42 -14.14
N SER A 43 0.68 -6.57 -14.21
CA SER A 43 0.73 -7.48 -15.36
C SER A 43 -0.18 -7.03 -16.49
N LEU A 44 0.34 -7.04 -17.72
CA LEU A 44 -0.44 -6.80 -18.93
C LEU A 44 -1.43 -7.93 -19.25
N HIS A 45 -1.29 -9.11 -18.63
CA HIS A 45 -2.18 -10.24 -18.85
C HIS A 45 -3.62 -10.00 -18.37
N LEU A 46 -3.83 -8.99 -17.53
CA LEU A 46 -5.18 -8.61 -17.08
C LEU A 46 -5.94 -7.79 -18.16
N PHE A 47 -5.23 -7.19 -19.10
CA PHE A 47 -5.80 -6.25 -20.05
C PHE A 47 -6.17 -6.90 -21.38
N ASN A 48 -7.31 -6.47 -21.96
CA ASN A 48 -7.79 -6.95 -23.24
C ASN A 48 -7.15 -6.13 -24.38
N GLY A 49 -6.44 -6.79 -25.22
CA GLY A 49 -6.37 -6.54 -26.66
C GLY A 49 -5.36 -5.56 -27.22
N GLU A 50 -4.78 -4.60 -26.54
CA GLU A 50 -3.91 -3.60 -27.20
C GLU A 50 -2.49 -3.56 -26.63
N LYS A 51 -1.83 -4.71 -26.65
CA LYS A 51 -0.43 -4.82 -26.24
C LYS A 51 0.54 -3.97 -27.10
N ASP A 52 0.14 -3.66 -28.32
CA ASP A 52 0.98 -2.95 -29.29
C ASP A 52 1.08 -1.43 -29.02
N GLN A 53 0.18 -0.84 -28.22
CA GLN A 53 0.25 0.56 -27.83
C GLN A 53 1.14 0.81 -26.61
N LEU A 54 1.40 -0.22 -25.81
CA LEU A 54 2.35 -0.14 -24.72
C LEU A 54 3.75 -0.42 -25.26
N GLN A 55 4.47 0.65 -25.51
CA GLN A 55 5.87 0.60 -25.90
C GLN A 55 6.61 -0.42 -25.04
N THR A 56 7.12 -1.43 -25.66
CA THR A 56 7.98 -2.52 -25.25
C THR A 56 7.99 -2.91 -23.76
N GLU A 57 7.93 -4.20 -23.49
CA GLU A 57 8.08 -4.83 -22.17
C GLU A 57 9.25 -4.24 -21.35
N ASN A 58 10.34 -3.88 -22.03
CA ASN A 58 11.51 -3.24 -21.42
C ASN A 58 11.20 -1.88 -20.79
N GLN A 59 10.31 -1.07 -21.37
CA GLN A 59 9.96 0.25 -20.79
C GLN A 59 9.08 0.10 -19.55
N LEU A 60 8.22 -0.93 -19.51
CA LEU A 60 7.43 -1.25 -18.31
C LEU A 60 8.31 -1.77 -17.18
N ILE A 61 9.30 -2.62 -17.50
CA ILE A 61 10.28 -3.10 -16.53
C ILE A 61 11.06 -1.89 -15.97
N ALA A 62 11.55 -1.02 -16.85
CA ALA A 62 12.25 0.19 -16.43
C ALA A 62 11.37 1.09 -15.55
N ALA A 63 10.10 1.28 -15.91
CA ALA A 63 9.19 2.12 -15.13
C ALA A 63 8.92 1.58 -13.72
N LYS A 64 8.98 0.25 -13.50
CA LYS A 64 8.89 -0.36 -12.16
C LYS A 64 10.04 0.06 -11.23
N GLU A 65 11.21 0.39 -11.77
CA GLU A 65 12.36 0.88 -10.98
C GLU A 65 12.13 2.27 -10.35
N TRP A 66 11.17 3.03 -10.88
CA TRP A 66 10.88 4.41 -10.49
C TRP A 66 9.50 4.56 -9.84
N THR A 67 8.89 3.42 -9.54
CA THR A 67 7.55 3.39 -8.96
C THR A 67 7.57 2.70 -7.60
N TYR A 68 6.91 3.31 -6.62
CA TYR A 68 6.83 2.83 -5.26
C TYR A 68 5.38 2.61 -4.88
N VAL A 69 5.07 1.53 -4.17
CA VAL A 69 3.69 1.16 -3.85
C VAL A 69 3.52 0.81 -2.39
N SER A 70 2.45 1.34 -1.79
CA SER A 70 1.99 0.97 -0.47
C SER A 70 0.56 0.44 -0.53
N CYS A 71 0.38 -0.83 -0.16
CA CYS A 71 -0.89 -1.53 -0.16
C CYS A 71 -1.50 -1.55 1.23
N TRP A 72 -2.82 -1.30 1.31
CA TRP A 72 -3.61 -1.27 2.52
C TRP A 72 -4.92 -2.03 2.31
N TYR A 73 -5.30 -2.80 3.29
CA TYR A 73 -6.65 -3.36 3.34
C TYR A 73 -7.64 -2.23 3.67
N LEU A 74 -8.65 -2.09 2.83
CA LEU A 74 -9.66 -1.05 2.96
C LEU A 74 -10.91 -1.63 3.59
N ASP A 75 -11.43 -0.98 4.60
CA ASP A 75 -12.61 -1.31 5.38
C ASP A 75 -12.37 -2.01 6.73
N GLU A 76 -13.43 -2.04 7.51
CA GLU A 76 -13.63 -2.87 8.68
C GLU A 76 -14.77 -3.88 8.37
N PRO A 77 -14.79 -5.03 8.94
CA PRO A 77 -13.97 -5.58 10.03
C PRO A 77 -12.66 -6.21 9.58
N GLU A 78 -11.89 -6.72 10.56
CA GLU A 78 -10.69 -7.51 10.32
C GLU A 78 -10.95 -8.68 9.36
N SER A 79 -9.96 -8.98 8.51
CA SER A 79 -10.04 -10.10 7.55
C SER A 79 -9.23 -11.30 8.01
N HIS A 80 -9.90 -12.45 8.22
CA HIS A 80 -9.22 -13.72 8.51
C HIS A 80 -8.25 -14.12 7.37
N ALA A 81 -8.63 -13.88 6.12
CA ALA A 81 -7.78 -14.17 4.97
C ALA A 81 -6.51 -13.31 4.99
N MET A 82 -6.62 -12.03 5.37
CA MET A 82 -5.47 -11.14 5.50
C MET A 82 -4.52 -11.56 6.63
N TRP A 83 -5.05 -12.02 7.78
CA TRP A 83 -4.21 -12.59 8.83
C TRP A 83 -3.43 -13.81 8.34
N ASN A 84 -4.07 -14.70 7.59
CA ASN A 84 -3.41 -15.89 7.05
C ASN A 84 -2.35 -15.57 5.98
N SER A 85 -2.58 -14.54 5.17
CA SER A 85 -1.67 -14.18 4.07
C SER A 85 -0.50 -13.30 4.53
N TYR A 86 -0.75 -12.35 5.42
CA TYR A 86 0.21 -11.30 5.78
C TYR A 86 0.58 -11.26 7.27
N GLY A 87 -0.22 -11.88 8.13
CA GLY A 87 0.02 -12.04 9.56
C GLY A 87 0.31 -13.50 9.94
N GLN A 88 1.17 -14.19 9.19
CA GLN A 88 1.38 -15.64 9.30
C GLN A 88 1.89 -16.14 10.66
N PHE A 89 2.50 -15.26 11.44
CA PHE A 89 3.10 -15.61 12.72
C PHE A 89 2.30 -15.00 13.88
N ASN A 90 2.27 -15.70 15.01
CA ASN A 90 1.56 -15.25 16.22
C ASN A 90 2.14 -13.98 16.85
N ASP A 91 3.31 -13.53 16.41
CA ASP A 91 3.96 -12.25 16.73
C ASP A 91 3.78 -11.19 15.64
N SER A 92 2.83 -11.39 14.74
CA SER A 92 2.37 -10.37 13.82
C SER A 92 1.29 -9.49 14.45
N LEU A 93 1.04 -8.35 13.83
CA LEU A 93 0.02 -7.41 14.25
C LEU A 93 -0.56 -6.68 13.03
N ALA A 94 -1.66 -5.98 13.22
CA ALA A 94 -2.18 -5.04 12.24
C ALA A 94 -2.10 -3.62 12.80
N ILE A 95 -1.69 -2.68 11.95
CA ILE A 95 -1.79 -1.25 12.23
C ILE A 95 -2.94 -0.66 11.45
N GLN A 96 -3.67 0.27 12.08
CA GLN A 96 -4.71 1.05 11.42
C GLN A 96 -4.30 2.52 11.34
N THR A 97 -4.73 3.14 10.27
CA THR A 97 -4.67 4.58 10.03
C THR A 97 -5.94 5.02 9.32
N THR A 98 -6.14 6.32 9.12
CA THR A 98 -7.15 6.84 8.20
C THR A 98 -6.53 7.25 6.88
N HIS A 99 -7.32 7.34 5.81
CA HIS A 99 -6.87 7.91 4.54
C HIS A 99 -6.29 9.32 4.75
N GLN A 100 -6.93 10.13 5.61
CA GLN A 100 -6.47 11.48 5.93
C GLN A 100 -5.10 11.49 6.60
N ASP A 101 -4.88 10.65 7.63
CA ASP A 101 -3.62 10.62 8.36
C ASP A 101 -2.48 10.08 7.49
N PHE A 102 -2.77 9.09 6.64
CA PHE A 102 -1.80 8.59 5.67
C PHE A 102 -1.43 9.66 4.63
N LYS A 103 -2.40 10.43 4.15
CA LYS A 103 -2.16 11.58 3.28
C LYS A 103 -1.30 12.65 3.95
N LEU A 104 -1.57 12.97 5.22
CA LEU A 104 -0.77 13.91 6.00
C LEU A 104 0.68 13.44 6.18
N LEU A 105 0.91 12.14 6.39
CA LEU A 105 2.27 11.57 6.42
C LEU A 105 3.02 11.83 5.11
N CYS A 106 2.37 11.59 3.98
CA CYS A 106 2.99 11.82 2.67
C CYS A 106 3.34 13.30 2.44
N TYR A 107 2.43 14.21 2.79
CA TYR A 107 2.70 15.66 2.72
C TYR A 107 3.87 16.08 3.61
N ALA A 108 3.89 15.62 4.87
CA ALA A 108 4.94 15.95 5.82
C ALA A 108 6.32 15.35 5.45
N SER A 109 6.33 14.36 4.57
CA SER A 109 7.56 13.74 4.08
C SER A 109 8.17 14.46 2.87
N ASN A 110 7.55 15.56 2.40
CA ASN A 110 8.00 16.36 1.26
C ASN A 110 8.34 15.52 0.02
N ILE A 111 7.46 14.57 -0.31
CA ILE A 111 7.65 13.70 -1.47
C ILE A 111 7.44 14.53 -2.74
N ASP A 112 8.48 14.70 -3.55
CA ASP A 112 8.42 15.35 -4.86
C ASP A 112 8.23 14.32 -5.97
N MET A 113 7.07 13.65 -5.96
CA MET A 113 6.67 12.60 -6.88
C MET A 113 5.21 12.74 -7.25
N LEU A 114 4.81 12.18 -8.37
CA LEU A 114 3.39 12.01 -8.68
C LEU A 114 2.80 10.99 -7.73
N ALA A 115 1.75 11.36 -7.01
CA ALA A 115 1.09 10.51 -6.04
C ALA A 115 -0.36 10.22 -6.44
N TYR A 116 -0.70 8.94 -6.48
CA TYR A 116 -2.03 8.44 -6.80
C TYR A 116 -2.52 7.56 -5.66
N PHE A 117 -3.80 7.67 -5.30
CA PHE A 117 -4.39 6.81 -4.27
C PHE A 117 -5.78 6.35 -4.70
N ASP A 118 -5.96 5.04 -4.82
CA ASP A 118 -7.21 4.45 -5.29
C ASP A 118 -7.39 2.99 -4.85
N ARG A 119 -8.59 2.46 -5.08
CA ARG A 119 -8.94 1.04 -4.87
C ARG A 119 -8.36 0.17 -5.99
N VAL A 120 -7.92 -1.02 -5.63
CA VAL A 120 -7.57 -2.07 -6.61
C VAL A 120 -8.85 -2.65 -7.20
N ARG A 121 -8.83 -2.86 -8.52
CA ARG A 121 -9.89 -3.50 -9.30
C ARG A 121 -9.51 -4.95 -9.56
N TYR A 122 -10.36 -5.85 -9.09
CA TYR A 122 -10.15 -7.28 -9.21
C TYR A 122 -10.88 -7.83 -10.43
N GLN A 123 -10.15 -8.43 -11.36
CA GLN A 123 -10.68 -8.84 -12.66
C GLN A 123 -10.14 -10.20 -13.09
N GLU A 124 -10.86 -10.83 -14.02
CA GLU A 124 -10.37 -12.02 -14.72
C GLU A 124 -9.31 -11.62 -15.78
N PRO A 125 -8.39 -12.52 -16.16
CA PRO A 125 -7.42 -12.26 -17.20
C PRO A 125 -8.10 -11.81 -18.51
N ASN A 126 -7.46 -10.88 -19.23
CA ASN A 126 -7.91 -10.32 -20.50
C ASN A 126 -9.27 -9.60 -20.48
N THR A 127 -9.76 -9.16 -19.32
CA THR A 127 -11.04 -8.44 -19.22
C THR A 127 -10.88 -6.96 -18.90
N ALA A 128 -9.72 -6.54 -18.35
CA ALA A 128 -9.47 -5.15 -18.04
C ALA A 128 -9.38 -4.31 -19.32
N GLN A 129 -10.00 -3.14 -19.30
CA GLN A 129 -9.86 -2.16 -20.37
C GLN A 129 -8.88 -1.08 -19.92
N MET A 130 -7.92 -0.76 -20.79
CA MET A 130 -6.96 0.33 -20.58
C MET A 130 -7.52 1.70 -20.98
N LEU A 131 -8.78 1.96 -20.69
CA LEU A 131 -9.39 3.23 -21.05
C LEU A 131 -9.10 4.28 -19.98
N TYR A 132 -8.27 5.23 -20.34
CA TYR A 132 -7.86 6.36 -19.52
C TYR A 132 -9.04 7.18 -18.97
N ASN A 133 -10.13 7.26 -19.75
CA ASN A 133 -11.30 8.07 -19.41
C ASN A 133 -12.25 7.39 -18.43
N ASP A 134 -12.16 6.08 -18.26
CA ASP A 134 -13.07 5.33 -17.39
C ASP A 134 -12.51 5.09 -15.98
N HIS A 135 -11.26 5.50 -15.75
CA HIS A 135 -10.54 5.27 -14.50
C HIS A 135 -9.85 6.54 -14.01
N PRO A 136 -10.59 7.48 -13.43
CA PRO A 136 -9.96 8.62 -12.76
C PRO A 136 -9.22 8.12 -11.53
N VAL A 137 -7.95 7.75 -11.68
CA VAL A 137 -7.06 7.55 -10.54
C VAL A 137 -6.87 8.91 -9.89
N MET A 138 -7.32 9.04 -8.64
CA MET A 138 -7.24 10.33 -7.95
C MET A 138 -5.80 10.70 -7.66
N ARG A 139 -5.39 11.83 -8.21
CA ARG A 139 -4.14 12.48 -7.77
C ARG A 139 -4.33 13.01 -6.35
N TRP A 140 -3.36 12.72 -5.51
CA TRP A 140 -3.35 13.25 -4.14
C TRP A 140 -2.91 14.72 -4.06
N TYR A 141 -2.17 15.18 -5.09
CA TYR A 141 -1.63 16.54 -5.15
C TYR A 141 -2.15 17.28 -6.37
N ASP A 142 -2.64 18.51 -6.17
CA ASP A 142 -3.12 19.43 -7.23
C ASP A 142 -1.94 20.09 -8.00
N LYS A 143 -0.84 19.40 -8.24
CA LYS A 143 0.13 19.91 -9.20
C LYS A 143 -0.41 19.67 -10.60
N GLU A 144 -0.66 20.74 -11.36
CA GLU A 144 -0.98 20.70 -12.77
C GLU A 144 0.23 20.16 -13.55
N TYR A 145 0.29 18.85 -13.74
CA TYR A 145 1.16 18.26 -14.74
C TYR A 145 0.32 17.94 -15.97
N SER A 146 0.72 18.50 -17.10
CA SER A 146 0.21 18.04 -18.39
C SER A 146 0.63 16.58 -18.55
N PHE A 147 -0.33 15.67 -18.68
CA PHE A 147 -0.06 14.32 -19.10
C PHE A 147 0.52 14.36 -20.50
N SER A 148 1.82 14.14 -20.64
CA SER A 148 2.37 13.67 -21.88
C SER A 148 1.98 12.20 -22.05
N ASP A 149 1.88 11.72 -23.31
CA ASP A 149 1.62 10.32 -23.68
C ASP A 149 2.76 9.37 -23.25
N SER A 150 3.32 9.59 -22.08
CA SER A 150 4.44 8.82 -21.56
C SER A 150 3.96 7.57 -20.85
N ILE A 151 4.76 6.51 -20.91
CA ILE A 151 4.57 5.24 -20.20
C ILE A 151 4.31 5.45 -18.69
N PHE A 152 4.83 6.51 -18.10
CA PHE A 152 4.61 6.90 -16.72
C PHE A 152 3.14 7.23 -16.38
N ALA A 153 2.32 7.52 -17.40
CA ALA A 153 0.89 7.71 -17.22
C ALA A 153 0.11 6.37 -17.13
N TYR A 154 0.60 5.33 -17.80
CA TYR A 154 -0.08 4.03 -17.87
C TYR A 154 0.29 3.08 -16.73
N LEU A 155 1.52 3.15 -16.23
CA LEU A 155 1.97 2.26 -15.16
C LEU A 155 1.11 2.34 -13.89
N PRO A 156 0.72 3.54 -13.37
CA PRO A 156 -0.19 3.61 -12.23
C PRO A 156 -1.50 2.87 -12.47
N LEU A 157 -2.08 2.94 -13.68
CA LEU A 157 -3.32 2.24 -14.02
C LEU A 157 -3.17 0.72 -13.88
N GLN A 158 -2.06 0.15 -14.35
CA GLN A 158 -1.80 -1.29 -14.24
C GLN A 158 -1.71 -1.74 -12.79
N LEU A 159 -1.08 -0.93 -11.93
CA LEU A 159 -0.91 -1.23 -10.51
C LEU A 159 -2.23 -1.20 -9.72
N TYR A 160 -3.32 -0.67 -10.30
CA TYR A 160 -4.66 -0.73 -9.72
C TYR A 160 -5.51 -1.88 -10.25
N HIS A 161 -4.92 -2.81 -10.99
CA HIS A 161 -5.60 -4.00 -11.45
C HIS A 161 -4.92 -5.25 -10.89
N LYS A 162 -5.71 -6.19 -10.38
CA LYS A 162 -5.22 -7.46 -9.83
C LYS A 162 -6.16 -8.60 -10.22
N HIS A 163 -5.63 -9.81 -10.27
CA HIS A 163 -6.43 -11.00 -10.58
C HIS A 163 -7.51 -11.19 -9.50
N LYS A 164 -8.72 -11.58 -9.92
CA LYS A 164 -9.91 -11.74 -9.07
C LYS A 164 -9.72 -12.71 -7.89
N ALA A 165 -8.82 -13.68 -8.00
CA ALA A 165 -8.49 -14.59 -6.90
C ALA A 165 -7.98 -13.87 -5.65
N PHE A 166 -7.45 -12.64 -5.78
CA PHE A 166 -6.96 -11.81 -4.69
C PHE A 166 -7.98 -10.80 -4.16
N SER A 167 -9.26 -10.91 -4.56
CA SER A 167 -10.29 -9.94 -4.15
C SER A 167 -10.52 -9.86 -2.63
N PHE A 168 -10.11 -10.88 -1.87
CA PHE A 168 -10.14 -10.86 -0.41
C PHE A 168 -9.23 -9.81 0.23
N GLU A 169 -8.24 -9.32 -0.52
CA GLU A 169 -7.32 -8.29 -0.04
C GLU A 169 -7.95 -6.90 0.02
N ASN A 170 -9.05 -6.66 -0.74
CA ASN A 170 -9.80 -5.40 -0.76
C ASN A 170 -8.91 -4.17 -0.62
N GLU A 171 -7.93 -4.06 -1.54
CA GLU A 171 -6.84 -3.10 -1.38
C GLU A 171 -7.21 -1.68 -1.80
N ALA A 172 -6.67 -0.72 -1.03
CA ALA A 172 -6.35 0.63 -1.49
C ALA A 172 -4.84 0.77 -1.62
N ARG A 173 -4.37 1.41 -2.68
CA ARG A 173 -2.94 1.59 -2.96
C ARG A 173 -2.56 3.05 -3.07
N LEU A 174 -1.43 3.40 -2.44
CA LEU A 174 -0.66 4.58 -2.81
C LEU A 174 0.38 4.15 -3.85
N VAL A 175 0.37 4.80 -5.00
CA VAL A 175 1.39 4.65 -6.04
C VAL A 175 2.11 5.98 -6.17
N LEU A 176 3.42 5.96 -5.98
CA LEU A 176 4.30 7.10 -6.18
C LEU A 176 5.15 6.85 -7.42
N VAL A 177 5.22 7.84 -8.31
CA VAL A 177 6.01 7.77 -9.53
C VAL A 177 7.01 8.90 -9.52
N ASP A 178 8.30 8.57 -9.64
CA ASP A 178 9.36 9.56 -9.81
C ASP A 178 9.26 10.17 -11.20
N ASN A 179 8.86 11.44 -11.24
CA ASN A 179 8.61 12.16 -12.50
C ASN A 179 9.89 12.62 -13.19
N ASP A 180 11.00 12.70 -12.45
CA ASP A 180 12.30 13.14 -12.97
C ASP A 180 13.14 11.97 -13.49
N ALA A 181 12.66 10.72 -13.30
CA ALA A 181 13.35 9.54 -13.78
C ALA A 181 13.32 9.43 -15.30
N THR A 182 14.43 8.99 -15.87
CA THR A 182 14.56 8.64 -17.29
C THR A 182 14.85 7.14 -17.42
N LEU A 183 14.61 6.56 -18.59
CA LEU A 183 14.89 5.13 -18.82
C LEU A 183 16.38 4.76 -18.63
N GLU A 184 17.27 5.75 -18.68
CA GLU A 184 18.72 5.57 -18.52
C GLU A 184 19.19 5.78 -17.07
N SER A 185 18.31 6.31 -16.21
CA SER A 185 18.66 6.56 -14.81
C SER A 185 18.78 5.23 -14.05
N ASN A 186 19.71 5.13 -13.13
CA ASN A 186 19.85 3.98 -12.23
C ASN A 186 19.31 4.36 -10.84
N ASN A 187 18.37 3.56 -10.32
CA ASN A 187 17.82 3.74 -9.00
C ASN A 187 18.16 2.55 -8.08
N GLU A 188 19.22 2.71 -7.30
CA GLU A 188 19.68 1.67 -6.38
C GLU A 188 18.86 1.57 -5.07
N LYS A 189 17.95 2.50 -4.81
CA LYS A 189 17.13 2.50 -3.60
C LYS A 189 16.13 1.35 -3.64
N ALA A 190 16.03 0.56 -2.58
CA ALA A 190 15.01 -0.48 -2.44
C ALA A 190 13.60 0.09 -2.19
N GLY A 191 13.50 1.35 -1.74
CA GLY A 191 12.26 2.03 -1.44
C GLY A 191 12.49 3.40 -0.81
N LEU A 192 11.42 4.00 -0.32
CA LEU A 192 11.41 5.30 0.33
C LEU A 192 11.06 5.17 1.81
N HIS A 193 11.79 5.86 2.69
CA HIS A 193 11.40 6.07 4.08
C HIS A 193 10.72 7.42 4.21
N LEU A 194 9.51 7.42 4.77
CA LEU A 194 8.76 8.63 5.07
C LEU A 194 9.16 9.18 6.44
N SER A 195 8.70 10.39 6.77
CA SER A 195 8.96 11.05 8.06
C SER A 195 8.70 10.13 9.24
N THR A 196 9.71 9.87 10.07
CA THR A 196 9.61 9.02 11.27
C THR A 196 8.59 9.56 12.27
N GLU A 197 8.61 10.86 12.52
CA GLU A 197 7.67 11.51 13.43
C GLU A 197 6.22 11.33 12.97
N HIS A 198 5.94 11.62 11.70
CA HIS A 198 4.59 11.50 11.15
C HIS A 198 4.17 10.04 10.94
N SER A 199 5.12 9.14 10.72
CA SER A 199 4.86 7.68 10.69
C SER A 199 4.34 7.16 12.03
N ARG A 200 4.84 7.68 13.14
CA ARG A 200 4.33 7.37 14.48
C ARG A 200 2.94 7.95 14.71
N LYS A 201 2.72 9.19 14.28
CA LYS A 201 1.44 9.91 14.46
C LYS A 201 0.29 9.35 13.64
N MET A 202 0.56 8.74 12.49
CA MET A 202 -0.50 8.20 11.63
C MET A 202 -1.15 6.93 12.19
N ILE A 203 -0.50 6.24 13.16
CA ILE A 203 -1.04 5.00 13.70
C ILE A 203 -2.18 5.34 14.66
N THR A 204 -3.41 5.02 14.27
CA THR A 204 -4.59 5.26 15.09
C THR A 204 -4.95 4.09 16.00
N LYS A 205 -4.49 2.86 15.67
CA LYS A 205 -4.77 1.64 16.43
C LYS A 205 -3.78 0.53 16.08
N ILE A 206 -3.48 -0.32 17.04
CA ILE A 206 -2.73 -1.57 16.85
C ILE A 206 -3.62 -2.73 17.25
N ILE A 207 -3.72 -3.75 16.38
CA ILE A 207 -4.48 -4.98 16.62
C ILE A 207 -3.49 -6.15 16.67
N LEU A 208 -3.46 -6.87 17.77
CA LEU A 208 -2.61 -8.03 17.95
C LEU A 208 -3.20 -9.25 17.24
N HIS A 209 -2.34 -10.13 16.74
CA HIS A 209 -2.74 -11.37 16.07
C HIS A 209 -3.74 -12.19 16.92
N PRO A 210 -4.74 -12.85 16.32
CA PRO A 210 -5.75 -13.64 17.06
C PRO A 210 -5.15 -14.67 18.05
N ASN A 211 -4.00 -15.24 17.69
CA ASN A 211 -3.29 -16.23 18.51
C ASN A 211 -2.05 -15.65 19.22
N SER A 212 -1.97 -14.33 19.38
CA SER A 212 -0.85 -13.71 20.09
C SER A 212 -0.77 -14.17 21.55
N SER A 213 0.46 -14.38 22.04
CA SER A 213 0.71 -14.75 23.43
C SER A 213 0.68 -13.52 24.35
N ALA A 214 0.40 -13.75 25.65
CA ALA A 214 0.40 -12.66 26.64
C ALA A 214 1.74 -11.93 26.71
N TRP A 215 2.87 -12.67 26.66
CA TRP A 215 4.20 -12.04 26.68
C TRP A 215 4.45 -11.12 25.47
N PHE A 216 3.91 -11.48 24.30
CA PHE A 216 4.01 -10.64 23.11
C PHE A 216 3.17 -9.37 23.26
N GLU A 217 1.94 -9.50 23.76
CA GLU A 217 1.09 -8.34 24.09
C GLU A 217 1.80 -7.37 25.05
N ASP A 218 2.38 -7.89 26.13
CA ASP A 218 3.12 -7.08 27.11
C ASP A 218 4.34 -6.38 26.45
N THR A 219 5.02 -7.07 25.55
CA THR A 219 6.17 -6.51 24.81
C THR A 219 5.73 -5.35 23.92
N VAL A 220 4.64 -5.53 23.15
CA VAL A 220 4.12 -4.46 22.28
C VAL A 220 3.67 -3.26 23.11
N ARG A 221 2.95 -3.48 24.22
CA ARG A 221 2.48 -2.41 25.11
C ARG A 221 3.66 -1.61 25.71
N LYS A 222 4.70 -2.30 26.22
CA LYS A 222 5.91 -1.64 26.73
C LYS A 222 6.63 -0.86 25.65
N LEU A 223 6.77 -1.42 24.47
CA LEU A 223 7.40 -0.73 23.36
C LEU A 223 6.66 0.58 23.03
N ILE A 224 5.37 0.53 22.83
CA ILE A 224 4.55 1.68 22.42
C ILE A 224 4.47 2.71 23.55
N ASN A 225 4.06 2.29 24.75
CA ASN A 225 3.74 3.21 25.84
C ASN A 225 4.99 3.70 26.59
N ASP A 226 5.95 2.79 26.87
CA ASP A 226 7.07 3.10 27.76
C ASP A 226 8.29 3.59 26.98
N THR A 227 8.58 2.99 25.81
CA THR A 227 9.76 3.34 25.01
C THR A 227 9.47 4.54 24.11
N TYR A 228 8.42 4.46 23.27
CA TYR A 228 8.10 5.52 22.32
C TYR A 228 7.17 6.60 22.87
N LYS A 229 6.58 6.40 24.05
CA LYS A 229 5.63 7.33 24.70
C LYS A 229 4.45 7.71 23.80
N LEU A 230 3.94 6.73 23.07
CA LEU A 230 2.81 6.91 22.17
C LEU A 230 1.51 6.45 22.84
N ASP A 231 0.47 7.27 22.76
CA ASP A 231 -0.87 6.95 23.25
C ASP A 231 -1.71 6.35 22.10
N ILE A 232 -1.40 5.08 21.75
CA ILE A 232 -2.07 4.34 20.69
C ILE A 232 -2.88 3.20 21.30
N PRO A 233 -4.20 3.09 21.01
CA PRO A 233 -5.01 1.96 21.43
C PRO A 233 -4.45 0.63 20.92
N ILE A 234 -4.20 -0.32 21.83
CA ILE A 234 -3.73 -1.68 21.53
C ILE A 234 -4.79 -2.66 21.97
N CYS A 235 -5.37 -3.40 21.03
CA CYS A 235 -6.42 -4.38 21.31
C CYS A 235 -6.06 -5.76 20.74
N LYS A 236 -6.72 -6.79 21.24
CA LYS A 236 -6.70 -8.12 20.62
C LYS A 236 -7.59 -8.14 19.39
N SER A 237 -7.24 -8.99 18.42
CA SER A 237 -8.11 -9.25 17.28
C SER A 237 -9.51 -9.70 17.74
N SER A 238 -10.53 -9.25 17.04
CA SER A 238 -11.92 -9.70 17.23
C SER A 238 -12.14 -11.15 16.78
N LEU A 239 -11.17 -11.72 16.05
CA LEU A 239 -11.19 -13.08 15.52
C LEU A 239 -10.59 -14.12 16.49
N VAL A 240 -10.38 -13.76 17.75
CA VAL A 240 -9.95 -14.73 18.77
C VAL A 240 -11.03 -15.80 18.90
N GLY A 241 -10.71 -17.02 18.46
CA GLY A 241 -11.60 -18.17 18.66
C GLY A 241 -11.75 -18.46 20.16
N HIS A 242 -12.99 -18.57 20.66
CA HIS A 242 -13.21 -19.13 21.97
C HIS A 242 -12.76 -20.59 21.92
N LYS A 243 -11.63 -20.91 22.56
CA LYS A 243 -11.31 -22.31 22.89
C LYS A 243 -12.32 -22.76 23.95
N ASN A 244 -13.27 -23.57 23.51
CA ASN A 244 -14.15 -24.32 24.43
C ASN A 244 -13.31 -25.28 25.29
#